data_984affc17c2f7d975af3bdb2afc2f218
#
_entry.id   984affc17c2f7d975af3bdb2afc2f218
#
_cell.length_a   1.000
_cell.length_b   1.000
_cell.length_c   1.000
_cell.angle_alpha   90.00
_cell.angle_beta   90.00
_cell.angle_gamma   90.00
#
_symmetry.space_group_name_H-M   'P 1'
#
loop_
_entity.id
_entity.type
_entity.pdbx_description
1 polymer ?
#
loop_
_entity_poly.entity_id
_entity_poly.type
_entity_poly.pdbx_seq_one_letter_code
_entity_poly.pdbx_strand_id
1 'polypeptide(L)'
;DKWEAFKKYNIRDVETEIGIKDRLAKFPVPKEVWDEYRIDQEINDRGVRLDMDLVKEAIEMDSRSRSELTAAMKDMTALDNPNSVQQMKQWLKGNGLETDSLGKKVVAELIKTAPPELQTVLELRQQLAKSSVKKYQTMERAVCDDGRARGMFAFYGANRTGRWAGRLIQLQNLPQNHLPDLADARALVKLSLIHI
;
A
#
# COMPACT_ATOMS: atom_id res chain seq x y z
N ASP A 1 35.76 -24.34 -9.78
CA ASP A 1 35.42 -23.82 -8.47
C ASP A 1 34.35 -22.71 -8.63
N LYS A 2 33.29 -22.78 -7.83
CA LYS A 2 32.16 -21.81 -7.87
C LYS A 2 32.62 -20.39 -7.54
N TRP A 3 33.65 -20.26 -6.70
CA TRP A 3 34.22 -18.96 -6.32
C TRP A 3 34.96 -18.30 -7.49
N GLU A 4 35.72 -19.05 -8.26
CA GLU A 4 36.37 -18.54 -9.47
C GLU A 4 35.37 -18.16 -10.55
N ALA A 5 34.30 -18.91 -10.70
CA ALA A 5 33.21 -18.57 -11.62
C ALA A 5 32.50 -17.26 -11.18
N PHE A 6 32.26 -17.08 -9.89
CA PHE A 6 31.68 -15.85 -9.33
C PHE A 6 32.60 -14.63 -9.54
N LYS A 7 33.90 -14.77 -9.31
CA LYS A 7 34.86 -13.69 -9.60
C LYS A 7 34.87 -13.30 -11.06
N LYS A 8 34.92 -14.28 -11.98
CA LYS A 8 34.89 -14.02 -13.43
C LYS A 8 33.60 -13.32 -13.86
N TYR A 9 32.45 -13.73 -13.29
CA TYR A 9 31.16 -13.10 -13.53
C TYR A 9 31.21 -11.61 -13.11
N ASN A 10 31.65 -11.35 -11.89
CA ASN A 10 31.74 -9.97 -11.37
C ASN A 10 32.68 -9.08 -12.18
N ILE A 11 33.85 -9.60 -12.59
CA ILE A 11 34.77 -8.87 -13.48
C ILE A 11 34.08 -8.54 -14.80
N ARG A 12 33.35 -9.49 -15.38
CA ARG A 12 32.64 -9.28 -16.63
C ARG A 12 31.57 -8.21 -16.54
N ASP A 13 30.84 -8.15 -15.41
CA ASP A 13 29.84 -7.11 -15.18
C ASP A 13 30.49 -5.72 -15.16
N VAL A 14 31.60 -5.56 -14.44
CA VAL A 14 32.35 -4.29 -14.38
C VAL A 14 32.91 -3.88 -15.75
N GLU A 15 33.50 -4.83 -16.50
CA GLU A 15 33.99 -4.58 -17.86
C GLU A 15 32.88 -4.14 -18.81
N THR A 16 31.69 -4.76 -18.67
CA THR A 16 30.50 -4.41 -19.46
C THR A 16 30.01 -3.00 -19.11
N GLU A 17 29.95 -2.66 -17.84
CA GLU A 17 29.56 -1.34 -17.36
C GLU A 17 30.52 -0.24 -17.86
N ILE A 18 31.85 -0.47 -17.79
CA ILE A 18 32.86 0.42 -18.34
C ILE A 18 32.65 0.60 -19.84
N GLY A 19 32.48 -0.50 -20.59
CA GLY A 19 32.24 -0.45 -22.03
C GLY A 19 30.96 0.32 -22.42
N ILE A 20 29.90 0.24 -21.64
CA ILE A 20 28.69 1.05 -21.82
C ILE A 20 28.99 2.53 -21.54
N LYS A 21 29.66 2.83 -20.43
CA LYS A 21 30.06 4.19 -20.07
C LYS A 21 30.87 4.85 -21.18
N ASP A 22 31.87 4.17 -21.72
CA ASP A 22 32.75 4.70 -22.78
C ASP A 22 31.96 4.99 -24.08
N ARG A 23 31.00 4.11 -24.44
CA ARG A 23 30.14 4.35 -25.59
C ARG A 23 29.21 5.54 -25.42
N LEU A 24 28.74 5.78 -24.20
CA LEU A 24 27.83 6.87 -23.86
C LEU A 24 28.55 8.18 -23.54
N ALA A 25 29.88 8.19 -23.40
CA ALA A 25 30.68 9.36 -23.00
C ALA A 25 30.47 10.59 -23.90
N LYS A 26 30.16 10.39 -25.20
CA LYS A 26 29.82 11.45 -26.15
C LYS A 26 28.41 12.06 -25.97
N PHE A 27 27.59 11.48 -25.10
CA PHE A 27 26.28 11.98 -24.73
C PHE A 27 26.24 12.29 -23.23
N PRO A 28 26.93 13.33 -22.75
CA PRO A 28 27.01 13.61 -21.32
C PRO A 28 25.64 13.99 -20.77
N VAL A 29 25.34 13.53 -19.57
CA VAL A 29 24.15 13.96 -18.83
C VAL A 29 24.30 15.44 -18.47
N PRO A 30 23.32 16.32 -18.76
CA PRO A 30 23.36 17.73 -18.38
C PRO A 30 23.60 17.93 -16.87
N LYS A 31 24.27 19.04 -16.54
CA LYS A 31 24.60 19.36 -15.14
C LYS A 31 23.35 19.46 -14.27
N GLU A 32 22.28 20.02 -14.78
CA GLU A 32 21.00 20.21 -14.11
C GLU A 32 20.41 18.87 -13.68
N VAL A 33 20.51 17.84 -14.52
CA VAL A 33 20.04 16.48 -14.22
C VAL A 33 20.85 15.85 -13.08
N TRP A 34 22.17 16.12 -13.06
CA TRP A 34 23.03 15.67 -11.95
C TRP A 34 22.71 16.40 -10.65
N ASP A 35 22.38 17.67 -10.70
CA ASP A 35 22.01 18.45 -9.53
C ASP A 35 20.67 17.94 -8.95
N GLU A 36 19.68 17.65 -9.79
CA GLU A 36 18.43 17.02 -9.39
C GLU A 36 18.64 15.61 -8.81
N TYR A 37 19.51 14.81 -9.40
CA TYR A 37 19.87 13.48 -8.89
C TYR A 37 20.49 13.57 -7.48
N ARG A 38 21.37 14.54 -7.23
CA ARG A 38 21.96 14.74 -5.89
C ARG A 38 20.88 15.09 -4.87
N ILE A 39 19.94 15.96 -5.24
CA ILE A 39 18.79 16.30 -4.38
C ILE A 39 17.94 15.05 -4.08
N ASP A 40 17.72 14.20 -5.08
CA ASP A 40 17.02 12.91 -4.88
C ASP A 40 17.75 12.04 -3.86
N GLN A 41 19.08 11.90 -3.97
CA GLN A 41 19.87 11.14 -3.01
C GLN A 41 19.77 11.73 -1.59
N GLU A 42 19.90 13.04 -1.44
CA GLU A 42 19.78 13.73 -0.14
C GLU A 42 18.39 13.51 0.48
N ILE A 43 17.32 13.58 -0.30
CA ILE A 43 15.95 13.33 0.17
C ILE A 43 15.79 11.88 0.61
N ASN A 44 16.28 10.92 -0.19
CA ASN A 44 16.21 9.50 0.11
C ASN A 44 17.04 9.12 1.34
N ASP A 45 18.23 9.68 1.51
CA ASP A 45 19.13 9.42 2.64
C ASP A 45 18.61 10.05 3.93
N ARG A 46 18.09 11.29 3.86
CA ARG A 46 17.45 11.95 4.99
C ARG A 46 16.18 11.20 5.42
N GLY A 47 15.43 10.69 4.47
CA GLY A 47 14.17 10.00 4.69
C GLY A 47 13.03 10.90 5.18
N VAL A 48 11.85 10.33 5.27
CA VAL A 48 10.62 10.98 5.74
C VAL A 48 10.27 10.47 7.13
N ARG A 49 10.10 11.38 8.09
CA ARG A 49 9.70 11.02 9.45
C ARG A 49 8.26 10.52 9.45
N LEU A 50 8.03 9.41 10.14
CA LEU A 50 6.72 8.80 10.32
C LEU A 50 6.22 9.01 11.76
N ASP A 51 4.94 9.27 11.91
CA ASP A 51 4.25 9.26 13.21
C ASP A 51 3.90 7.82 13.55
N MET A 52 4.83 7.12 14.19
CA MET A 52 4.71 5.68 14.46
C MET A 52 3.63 5.35 15.49
N ASP A 53 3.30 6.29 16.38
CA ASP A 53 2.20 6.10 17.31
C ASP A 53 0.87 6.05 16.53
N LEU A 54 0.64 7.02 15.64
CA LEU A 54 -0.53 6.99 14.75
C LEU A 54 -0.56 5.74 13.85
N VAL A 55 0.59 5.31 13.34
CA VAL A 55 0.69 4.13 12.46
C VAL A 55 0.25 2.87 13.21
N LYS A 56 0.76 2.63 14.41
CA LYS A 56 0.43 1.46 15.22
C LYS A 56 -1.04 1.44 15.61
N GLU A 57 -1.56 2.57 16.09
CA GLU A 57 -2.96 2.72 16.46
C GLU A 57 -3.90 2.45 15.27
N ALA A 58 -3.60 3.00 14.10
CA ALA A 58 -4.39 2.77 12.90
C ALA A 58 -4.41 1.30 12.48
N ILE A 59 -3.29 0.58 12.62
CA ILE A 59 -3.20 -0.86 12.33
C ILE A 59 -4.04 -1.66 13.33
N GLU A 60 -3.97 -1.32 14.60
CA GLU A 60 -4.71 -2.03 15.64
C GLU A 60 -6.20 -1.81 15.55
N MET A 61 -6.64 -0.56 15.32
CA MET A 61 -8.06 -0.26 15.05
C MET A 61 -8.60 -1.03 13.86
N ASP A 62 -7.85 -1.11 12.74
CA ASP A 62 -8.26 -1.90 11.58
C ASP A 62 -8.36 -3.39 11.92
N SER A 63 -7.42 -3.92 12.69
CA SER A 63 -7.41 -5.32 13.12
C SER A 63 -8.66 -5.66 13.95
N ARG A 64 -9.01 -4.83 14.92
CA ARG A 64 -10.23 -4.99 15.74
C ARG A 64 -11.48 -4.90 14.89
N SER A 65 -11.61 -3.83 14.09
CA SER A 65 -12.75 -3.63 13.20
C SER A 65 -12.93 -4.79 12.22
N ARG A 66 -11.84 -5.31 11.63
CA ARG A 66 -11.90 -6.49 10.77
C ARG A 66 -12.36 -7.74 11.49
N SER A 67 -11.93 -7.94 12.73
CA SER A 67 -12.35 -9.07 13.56
C SER A 67 -13.85 -9.01 13.81
N GLU A 68 -14.36 -7.85 14.25
CA GLU A 68 -15.78 -7.61 14.52
C GLU A 68 -16.65 -7.78 13.27
N LEU A 69 -16.25 -7.14 12.15
CA LEU A 69 -16.98 -7.25 10.88
C LEU A 69 -16.96 -8.68 10.33
N THR A 70 -15.87 -9.41 10.51
CA THR A 70 -15.78 -10.81 10.08
C THR A 70 -16.65 -11.71 10.95
N ALA A 71 -16.70 -11.47 12.27
CA ALA A 71 -17.59 -12.20 13.18
C ALA A 71 -19.05 -11.95 12.81
N ALA A 72 -19.46 -10.69 12.64
CA ALA A 72 -20.82 -10.34 12.22
C ALA A 72 -21.21 -11.00 10.89
N MET A 73 -20.29 -11.03 9.91
CA MET A 73 -20.57 -11.72 8.64
C MET A 73 -20.67 -13.23 8.81
N LYS A 74 -19.88 -13.85 9.68
CA LYS A 74 -20.00 -15.30 9.99
C LYS A 74 -21.33 -15.61 10.62
N ASP A 75 -21.77 -14.81 11.57
CA ASP A 75 -23.06 -15.00 12.25
C ASP A 75 -24.25 -14.90 11.27
N MET A 76 -24.17 -13.95 10.32
CA MET A 76 -25.25 -13.74 9.34
C MET A 76 -25.23 -14.76 8.20
N THR A 77 -24.07 -15.27 7.80
CA THR A 77 -23.94 -16.12 6.60
C THR A 77 -23.67 -17.58 6.89
N ALA A 78 -23.28 -17.91 8.12
CA ALA A 78 -22.80 -19.24 8.55
C ALA A 78 -21.61 -19.76 7.69
N LEU A 79 -20.86 -18.88 7.03
CA LEU A 79 -19.69 -19.23 6.21
C LEU A 79 -18.44 -19.36 7.09
N ASP A 80 -17.62 -20.38 6.84
CA ASP A 80 -16.33 -20.55 7.52
C ASP A 80 -15.40 -19.36 7.22
N ASN A 81 -15.36 -18.93 5.97
CA ASN A 81 -14.57 -17.78 5.54
C ASN A 81 -15.40 -16.81 4.67
N PRO A 82 -16.09 -15.83 5.29
CA PRO A 82 -16.88 -14.86 4.56
C PRO A 82 -16.06 -13.93 3.66
N ASN A 83 -14.74 -13.89 3.84
CA ASN A 83 -13.82 -13.15 2.96
C ASN A 83 -13.51 -13.92 1.65
N SER A 84 -13.79 -15.20 1.57
CA SER A 84 -13.65 -16.00 0.35
C SER A 84 -14.66 -15.52 -0.70
N VAL A 85 -14.13 -15.10 -1.87
CA VAL A 85 -14.98 -14.70 -3.00
C VAL A 85 -15.88 -15.84 -3.46
N GLN A 86 -15.35 -17.06 -3.48
CA GLN A 86 -16.08 -18.25 -3.91
C GLN A 86 -17.24 -18.58 -2.97
N GLN A 87 -16.96 -18.69 -1.65
CA GLN A 87 -17.98 -18.98 -0.65
C GLN A 87 -19.08 -17.90 -0.64
N MET A 88 -18.71 -16.64 -0.69
CA MET A 88 -19.65 -15.54 -0.71
C MET A 88 -20.53 -15.54 -1.96
N LYS A 89 -20.00 -15.83 -3.14
CA LYS A 89 -20.79 -15.95 -4.36
C LYS A 89 -21.80 -17.11 -4.28
N GLN A 90 -21.37 -18.25 -3.75
CA GLN A 90 -22.28 -19.41 -3.56
C GLN A 90 -23.39 -19.08 -2.58
N TRP A 91 -23.07 -18.42 -1.46
CA TRP A 91 -24.05 -17.99 -0.48
C TRP A 91 -25.06 -16.99 -1.06
N LEU A 92 -24.59 -15.96 -1.79
CA LEU A 92 -25.46 -14.99 -2.47
C LEU A 92 -26.37 -15.66 -3.49
N LYS A 93 -25.85 -16.58 -4.30
CA LYS A 93 -26.66 -17.37 -5.25
C LYS A 93 -27.71 -18.21 -4.55
N GLY A 94 -27.39 -18.86 -3.44
CA GLY A 94 -28.35 -19.60 -2.61
C GLY A 94 -29.45 -18.73 -2.03
N ASN A 95 -29.20 -17.43 -1.86
CA ASN A 95 -30.18 -16.43 -1.40
C ASN A 95 -30.80 -15.61 -2.56
N GLY A 96 -30.74 -16.10 -3.80
CA GLY A 96 -31.41 -15.51 -4.95
C GLY A 96 -30.67 -14.34 -5.61
N LEU A 97 -29.44 -14.05 -5.24
CA LEU A 97 -28.62 -12.99 -5.83
C LEU A 97 -27.41 -13.58 -6.57
N GLU A 98 -27.49 -13.69 -7.87
CA GLU A 98 -26.39 -14.20 -8.71
C GLU A 98 -25.49 -13.06 -9.19
N THR A 99 -24.16 -13.25 -9.08
CA THR A 99 -23.18 -12.27 -9.51
C THR A 99 -21.88 -12.93 -9.96
N ASP A 100 -21.29 -12.41 -11.03
CA ASP A 100 -20.01 -12.89 -11.56
C ASP A 100 -18.80 -12.27 -10.86
N SER A 101 -19.00 -11.16 -10.16
CA SER A 101 -17.93 -10.41 -9.51
C SER A 101 -18.35 -9.81 -8.17
N LEU A 102 -17.43 -9.78 -7.23
CA LEU A 102 -17.55 -9.03 -5.97
C LEU A 102 -16.56 -7.86 -5.92
N GLY A 103 -16.23 -7.29 -7.09
CA GLY A 103 -15.42 -6.08 -7.19
C GLY A 103 -16.16 -4.86 -6.65
N LYS A 104 -15.39 -3.83 -6.21
CA LYS A 104 -15.91 -2.63 -5.53
C LYS A 104 -17.11 -1.98 -6.23
N LYS A 105 -17.07 -1.85 -7.55
CA LYS A 105 -18.16 -1.23 -8.33
C LYS A 105 -19.42 -2.10 -8.34
N VAL A 106 -19.23 -3.41 -8.55
CA VAL A 106 -20.34 -4.36 -8.61
C VAL A 106 -21.03 -4.47 -7.26
N VAL A 107 -20.28 -4.59 -6.16
CA VAL A 107 -20.86 -4.61 -4.80
C VAL A 107 -21.65 -3.33 -4.51
N ALA A 108 -21.15 -2.16 -4.92
CA ALA A 108 -21.86 -0.89 -4.73
C ALA A 108 -23.20 -0.82 -5.50
N GLU A 109 -23.28 -1.44 -6.68
CA GLU A 109 -24.57 -1.55 -7.42
C GLU A 109 -25.49 -2.60 -6.80
N LEU A 110 -24.96 -3.74 -6.39
CA LEU A 110 -25.76 -4.78 -5.74
C LEU A 110 -26.41 -4.30 -4.44
N ILE A 111 -25.72 -3.50 -3.64
CA ILE A 111 -26.27 -2.89 -2.42
C ILE A 111 -27.55 -2.09 -2.70
N LYS A 112 -27.64 -1.40 -3.86
CA LYS A 112 -28.81 -0.58 -4.21
C LYS A 112 -30.05 -1.40 -4.55
N THR A 113 -29.89 -2.64 -5.00
CA THR A 113 -30.96 -3.47 -5.58
C THR A 113 -31.25 -4.73 -4.78
N ALA A 114 -30.37 -5.14 -3.89
CA ALA A 114 -30.50 -6.35 -3.10
C ALA A 114 -31.57 -6.21 -2.00
N PRO A 115 -32.19 -7.31 -1.56
CA PRO A 115 -33.03 -7.34 -0.36
C PRO A 115 -32.28 -6.86 0.90
N PRO A 116 -32.96 -6.26 1.90
CA PRO A 116 -32.31 -5.66 3.08
C PRO A 116 -31.31 -6.56 3.80
N GLU A 117 -31.63 -7.85 3.93
CA GLU A 117 -30.75 -8.83 4.59
C GLU A 117 -29.44 -9.02 3.83
N LEU A 118 -29.48 -9.07 2.50
CA LEU A 118 -28.31 -9.17 1.66
C LEU A 118 -27.54 -7.84 1.56
N GLN A 119 -28.24 -6.71 1.64
CA GLN A 119 -27.60 -5.38 1.68
C GLN A 119 -26.64 -5.29 2.86
N THR A 120 -27.06 -5.67 4.06
CA THR A 120 -26.21 -5.63 5.26
C THR A 120 -24.93 -6.45 5.08
N VAL A 121 -25.03 -7.66 4.55
CA VAL A 121 -23.84 -8.51 4.29
C VAL A 121 -22.93 -7.89 3.23
N LEU A 122 -23.50 -7.31 2.18
CA LEU A 122 -22.72 -6.63 1.12
C LEU A 122 -22.03 -5.36 1.64
N GLU A 123 -22.66 -4.61 2.54
CA GLU A 123 -22.07 -3.44 3.21
C GLU A 123 -20.90 -3.82 4.12
N LEU A 124 -21.06 -4.86 4.95
CA LEU A 124 -19.99 -5.40 5.78
C LEU A 124 -18.81 -5.84 4.92
N ARG A 125 -19.09 -6.54 3.81
CA ARG A 125 -18.04 -6.93 2.85
C ARG A 125 -17.35 -5.72 2.21
N GLN A 126 -18.10 -4.68 1.85
CA GLN A 126 -17.54 -3.44 1.29
C GLN A 126 -16.60 -2.76 2.30
N GLN A 127 -16.96 -2.76 3.58
CA GLN A 127 -16.10 -2.23 4.64
C GLN A 127 -14.82 -3.06 4.80
N LEU A 128 -14.91 -4.39 4.82
CA LEU A 128 -13.74 -5.28 4.89
C LEU A 128 -12.81 -5.18 3.68
N ALA A 129 -13.34 -4.82 2.51
CA ALA A 129 -12.54 -4.64 1.28
C ALA A 129 -11.71 -3.35 1.26
N LYS A 130 -11.88 -2.44 2.23
CA LYS A 130 -11.07 -1.22 2.32
C LYS A 130 -9.61 -1.58 2.57
N SER A 131 -8.72 -1.02 1.75
CA SER A 131 -7.28 -1.35 1.77
C SER A 131 -6.39 -0.17 2.21
N SER A 132 -6.98 0.93 2.68
CA SER A 132 -6.25 2.14 3.08
C SER A 132 -5.20 1.87 4.17
N VAL A 133 -5.49 0.97 5.10
CA VAL A 133 -4.59 0.59 6.20
C VAL A 133 -3.34 -0.15 5.73
N LYS A 134 -3.33 -0.76 4.55
CA LYS A 134 -2.12 -1.38 3.99
C LYS A 134 -0.93 -0.42 3.87
N LYS A 135 -1.19 0.88 3.73
CA LYS A 135 -0.14 1.91 3.73
C LYS A 135 0.54 2.04 5.09
N TYR A 136 -0.23 1.98 6.18
CA TYR A 136 0.32 1.99 7.55
C TYR A 136 1.16 0.74 7.83
N GLN A 137 0.72 -0.45 7.40
CA GLN A 137 1.52 -1.67 7.47
C GLN A 137 2.84 -1.57 6.68
N THR A 138 2.81 -0.88 5.52
CA THR A 138 4.02 -0.61 4.76
C THR A 138 4.92 0.39 5.48
N MET A 139 4.37 1.41 6.14
CA MET A 139 5.11 2.37 6.97
C MET A 139 5.82 1.67 8.12
N GLU A 140 5.12 0.78 8.83
CA GLU A 140 5.67 -0.01 9.94
C GLU A 140 6.85 -0.88 9.52
N ARG A 141 6.79 -1.47 8.32
CA ARG A 141 7.89 -2.31 7.78
C ARG A 141 9.05 -1.52 7.20
N ALA A 142 8.81 -0.27 6.78
CA ALA A 142 9.79 0.58 6.10
C ALA A 142 10.51 1.55 7.05
N VAL A 143 10.03 1.70 8.28
CA VAL A 143 10.62 2.62 9.25
C VAL A 143 11.98 2.08 9.73
N CYS A 144 12.96 2.99 9.81
CA CYS A 144 14.27 2.74 10.42
C CYS A 144 14.24 3.11 11.91
N ASP A 145 15.28 2.76 12.66
CA ASP A 145 15.38 2.94 14.12
C ASP A 145 15.21 4.41 14.57
N ASP A 146 15.51 5.35 13.69
CA ASP A 146 15.36 6.80 13.94
C ASP A 146 13.95 7.34 13.61
N GLY A 147 12.98 6.47 13.32
CA GLY A 147 11.61 6.84 13.00
C GLY A 147 11.41 7.39 11.59
N ARG A 148 12.36 7.19 10.68
CA ARG A 148 12.29 7.66 9.29
C ARG A 148 12.21 6.50 8.31
N ALA A 149 11.46 6.69 7.23
CA ALA A 149 11.48 5.79 6.08
C ALA A 149 12.37 6.38 4.98
N ARG A 150 13.30 5.58 4.46
CA ARG A 150 14.29 5.97 3.46
C ARG A 150 14.07 5.30 2.11
N GLY A 151 14.69 5.83 1.05
CA GLY A 151 14.56 5.26 -0.29
C GLY A 151 13.15 5.34 -0.87
N MET A 152 12.41 6.39 -0.52
CA MET A 152 10.99 6.55 -0.85
C MET A 152 10.73 6.98 -2.29
N PHE A 153 11.77 7.43 -2.99
CA PHE A 153 11.66 7.97 -4.33
C PHE A 153 12.64 7.30 -5.30
N ALA A 154 12.25 7.23 -6.57
CA ALA A 154 13.09 6.82 -7.67
C ALA A 154 13.24 7.99 -8.63
N PHE A 155 14.45 8.53 -8.73
CA PHE A 155 14.81 9.52 -9.74
C PHE A 155 14.52 8.98 -11.14
N TYR A 156 13.85 9.77 -11.99
CA TYR A 156 13.40 9.34 -13.32
C TYR A 156 12.62 8.02 -13.36
N GLY A 157 12.01 7.61 -12.25
CA GLY A 157 11.30 6.34 -12.13
C GLY A 157 10.12 6.18 -13.08
N ALA A 158 9.53 7.28 -13.55
CA ALA A 158 8.52 7.29 -14.61
C ALA A 158 9.20 7.58 -15.96
N ASN A 159 9.84 6.57 -16.56
CA ASN A 159 10.73 6.67 -17.71
C ASN A 159 10.20 7.50 -18.89
N ARG A 160 8.88 7.45 -19.17
CA ARG A 160 8.29 8.18 -20.31
C ARG A 160 8.21 9.70 -20.08
N THR A 161 8.18 10.15 -18.85
CA THR A 161 7.93 11.55 -18.49
C THR A 161 9.07 12.19 -17.71
N GLY A 162 10.09 11.42 -17.31
CA GLY A 162 11.19 11.89 -16.47
C GLY A 162 10.79 12.28 -15.04
N ARG A 163 9.56 11.95 -14.60
CA ARG A 163 9.09 12.28 -13.25
C ARG A 163 9.65 11.30 -12.22
N TRP A 164 9.78 11.76 -10.99
CA TRP A 164 10.01 10.87 -9.85
C TRP A 164 8.87 9.86 -9.70
N ALA A 165 9.21 8.63 -9.41
CA ALA A 165 8.26 7.61 -8.99
C ALA A 165 8.38 7.35 -7.49
N GLY A 166 7.26 7.12 -6.83
CA GLY A 166 7.26 6.71 -5.42
C GLY A 166 7.57 5.23 -5.28
N ARG A 167 8.33 4.91 -4.24
CA ARG A 167 8.65 3.55 -3.79
C ARG A 167 8.04 3.27 -2.43
N LEU A 168 7.98 2.03 -2.03
CA LEU A 168 7.50 1.57 -0.71
C LEU A 168 6.12 2.15 -0.37
N ILE A 169 6.06 3.17 0.45
CA ILE A 169 4.82 3.81 0.91
C ILE A 169 4.09 4.53 -0.23
N GLN A 170 4.82 4.98 -1.27
CA GLN A 170 4.28 5.78 -2.38
C GLN A 170 3.52 7.01 -1.86
N LEU A 171 4.25 7.94 -1.25
CA LEU A 171 3.69 9.12 -0.56
C LEU A 171 2.75 9.94 -1.45
N GLN A 172 3.05 10.08 -2.74
CA GLN A 172 2.21 10.79 -3.71
C GLN A 172 0.83 10.15 -3.94
N ASN A 173 0.65 8.89 -3.54
CA ASN A 173 -0.61 8.14 -3.65
C ASN A 173 -1.33 8.00 -2.31
N LEU A 174 -0.94 8.77 -1.29
CA LEU A 174 -1.72 8.85 -0.05
C LEU A 174 -3.05 9.54 -0.33
N PRO A 175 -4.15 9.10 0.30
CA PRO A 175 -5.45 9.74 0.13
C PRO A 175 -5.38 11.21 0.55
N GLN A 176 -5.97 12.09 -0.25
CA GLN A 176 -6.19 13.46 0.17
C GLN A 176 -7.23 13.48 1.28
N ASN A 177 -6.92 14.19 2.36
CA ASN A 177 -7.83 14.30 3.49
C ASN A 177 -8.64 15.60 3.40
N HIS A 178 -9.94 15.49 3.57
CA HIS A 178 -10.89 16.60 3.52
C HIS A 178 -11.57 16.85 4.87
N LEU A 179 -11.10 16.22 5.96
CA LEU A 179 -11.63 16.45 7.30
C LEU A 179 -11.21 17.84 7.78
N PRO A 180 -12.15 18.70 8.21
CA PRO A 180 -11.85 20.04 8.71
C PRO A 180 -10.99 19.97 9.99
N ASP A 181 -11.24 18.98 10.85
CA ASP A 181 -10.59 18.81 12.16
C ASP A 181 -9.62 17.61 12.14
N LEU A 182 -8.67 17.63 11.19
CA LEU A 182 -7.72 16.52 11.01
C LEU A 182 -6.83 16.28 12.24
N ALA A 183 -6.47 17.35 12.97
CA ALA A 183 -5.66 17.25 14.19
C ALA A 183 -6.39 16.48 15.28
N ASP A 184 -7.68 16.81 15.49
CA ASP A 184 -8.53 16.14 16.48
C ASP A 184 -8.82 14.69 16.10
N ALA A 185 -9.07 14.42 14.83
CA ALA A 185 -9.24 13.06 14.34
C ALA A 185 -7.99 12.19 14.58
N ARG A 186 -6.78 12.74 14.37
CA ARG A 186 -5.51 12.05 14.68
C ARG A 186 -5.31 11.83 16.17
N ALA A 187 -5.67 12.82 16.99
CA ALA A 187 -5.62 12.70 18.44
C ALA A 187 -6.55 11.60 18.95
N LEU A 188 -7.80 11.54 18.44
CA LEU A 188 -8.76 10.50 18.78
C LEU A 188 -8.24 9.09 18.42
N VAL A 189 -7.62 8.92 17.26
CA VAL A 189 -7.00 7.64 16.89
C VAL A 189 -5.94 7.23 17.90
N LYS A 190 -5.06 8.16 18.32
CA LYS A 190 -4.01 7.89 19.31
C LYS A 190 -4.55 7.61 20.72
N LEU A 191 -5.70 8.15 21.07
CA LEU A 191 -6.33 7.94 22.38
C LEU A 191 -7.15 6.65 22.45
N SER A 192 -7.48 6.04 21.33
CA SER A 192 -8.42 4.91 21.27
C SER A 192 -7.97 3.67 22.05
N LEU A 193 -6.68 3.51 22.34
CA LEU A 193 -6.12 2.40 23.12
C LEU A 193 -5.87 2.74 24.61
N ILE A 194 -5.93 4.00 24.99
CA ILE A 194 -5.66 4.41 26.39
C ILE A 194 -6.85 4.11 27.30
N HIS A 195 -8.01 3.86 26.74
CA HIS A 195 -9.28 3.73 27.49
C HIS A 195 -9.94 2.33 27.42
N ILE A 196 -9.13 1.27 27.22
CA ILE A 196 -9.66 -0.11 27.30
C ILE A 196 -8.85 -0.91 28.30
#